data_84dc0fb564524d03f2eb476a1bbde50b
#
_entry.id   84dc0fb564524d03f2eb476a1bbde50b
#
_cell.length_a   1.000
_cell.length_b   1.000
_cell.length_c   1.000
_cell.angle_alpha   90.00
_cell.angle_beta   90.00
_cell.angle_gamma   90.00
#
_symmetry.space_group_name_H-M   'P 1'
#
loop_
_entity.id
_entity.type
_entity.pdbx_description
1 polymer ?
#
loop_
_entity_poly.entity_id
_entity_poly.type
_entity_poly.pdbx_seq_one_letter_code
_entity_poly.pdbx_strand_id
1 'polypeptide(L)'
;CVASPALLAVLGAPMAVVASSVPAVALACLLLFRSQGRRRALAVLPVVLIAAGMLRPALLSFATLNTMGEVSAPSYRSFPIRAGDIDYERWALDAWTIIRGDRVPQQWENFRGWGLSPRYQGPIPATKLVNYNARFSTYVTDRSGDPQALAEWLDADLTSLHHLLGRRYPRVLNIGAGGGREVLAALHHGAERVVAVDLSDVVVDDIMKDTLREFSGRLYEDPRVEAIADEGRNYAERSAESFDLVEFSIVGGANLEKMDLVRVDDLFTVEALQTYLERLNGDGAFSYVMYSARSDIVADLWKGEGNEANPYIPALRTLTGLRLALERVDPAARFSDHVLMAALPKVINPNYDLVHIIVSRRPIDAAERERFLETTRRLDFVALYPDGGGRVDPANLYARIATDRDLPALAAEVPFLAAKYGLFPQY
;
A
#
# COMPACT_ATOMS: atom_id res chain seq x y z
N CYS A 1 13.79 19.01 -22.90
CA CYS A 1 13.39 18.44 -21.60
C CYS A 1 12.02 18.94 -21.09
N VAL A 2 11.61 20.18 -21.38
CA VAL A 2 10.32 20.75 -20.86
C VAL A 2 9.10 20.17 -21.58
N ALA A 3 9.22 19.76 -22.84
CA ALA A 3 8.10 19.19 -23.61
C ALA A 3 7.79 17.72 -23.25
N SER A 4 8.68 17.02 -22.57
CA SER A 4 8.54 15.60 -22.27
C SER A 4 7.38 15.25 -21.33
N PRO A 5 7.15 15.98 -20.22
CA PRO A 5 6.02 15.69 -19.32
C PRO A 5 4.66 15.90 -19.97
N ALA A 6 4.51 16.98 -20.77
CA ALA A 6 3.26 17.24 -21.48
C ALA A 6 2.97 16.19 -22.57
N LEU A 7 4.00 15.74 -23.30
CA LEU A 7 3.87 14.66 -24.26
C LEU A 7 3.52 13.34 -23.57
N LEU A 8 4.11 13.07 -22.41
CA LEU A 8 3.81 11.87 -21.63
C LEU A 8 2.35 11.84 -21.18
N ALA A 9 1.85 12.95 -20.64
CA ALA A 9 0.47 13.06 -20.17
C ALA A 9 -0.57 12.92 -21.30
N VAL A 10 -0.26 13.42 -22.50
CA VAL A 10 -1.21 13.41 -23.64
C VAL A 10 -1.11 12.13 -24.46
N LEU A 11 0.10 11.62 -24.68
CA LEU A 11 0.37 10.54 -25.64
C LEU A 11 0.68 9.19 -24.97
N GLY A 12 0.92 9.18 -23.66
CA GLY A 12 1.48 8.03 -22.95
C GLY A 12 2.98 7.83 -23.25
N ALA A 13 3.68 7.06 -22.39
CA ALA A 13 5.13 6.91 -22.46
C ALA A 13 5.62 6.37 -23.83
N PRO A 14 5.04 5.33 -24.42
CA PRO A 14 5.52 4.83 -25.70
C PRO A 14 5.46 5.86 -26.80
N MET A 15 4.33 6.57 -26.91
CA MET A 15 4.14 7.58 -27.96
C MET A 15 4.91 8.87 -27.70
N ALA A 16 5.12 9.24 -26.42
CA ALA A 16 5.95 10.38 -26.04
C ALA A 16 7.42 10.15 -26.44
N VAL A 17 7.95 8.92 -26.29
CA VAL A 17 9.31 8.55 -26.77
C VAL A 17 9.38 8.67 -28.30
N VAL A 18 8.40 8.15 -29.03
CA VAL A 18 8.33 8.27 -30.48
C VAL A 18 8.28 9.74 -30.91
N ALA A 19 7.37 10.53 -30.31
CA ALA A 19 7.21 11.95 -30.64
C ALA A 19 8.49 12.77 -30.32
N SER A 20 9.15 12.52 -29.20
CA SER A 20 10.39 13.21 -28.82
C SER A 20 11.59 12.81 -29.70
N SER A 21 11.55 11.65 -30.35
CA SER A 21 12.59 11.21 -31.28
C SER A 21 12.46 11.83 -32.67
N VAL A 22 11.27 12.33 -33.05
CA VAL A 22 10.99 12.88 -34.40
C VAL A 22 12.00 13.95 -34.83
N PRO A 23 12.40 14.96 -34.02
CA PRO A 23 13.38 15.95 -34.44
C PRO A 23 14.74 15.35 -34.77
N ALA A 24 15.21 14.40 -33.98
CA ALA A 24 16.50 13.72 -34.20
C ALA A 24 16.47 12.87 -35.47
N VAL A 25 15.38 12.16 -35.69
CA VAL A 25 15.18 11.35 -36.91
C VAL A 25 15.07 12.24 -38.13
N ALA A 26 14.34 13.35 -38.06
CA ALA A 26 14.23 14.30 -39.14
C ALA A 26 15.59 14.90 -39.54
N LEU A 27 16.43 15.25 -38.55
CA LEU A 27 17.78 15.72 -38.78
C LEU A 27 18.66 14.64 -39.43
N ALA A 28 18.58 13.41 -38.92
CA ALA A 28 19.32 12.26 -39.49
C ALA A 28 18.89 11.99 -40.94
N CYS A 29 17.59 12.06 -41.22
CA CYS A 29 17.05 11.93 -42.60
C CYS A 29 17.59 13.04 -43.52
N LEU A 30 17.58 14.31 -43.10
CA LEU A 30 18.11 15.45 -43.85
C LEU A 30 19.61 15.27 -44.19
N LEU A 31 20.40 14.81 -43.21
CA LEU A 31 21.82 14.54 -43.43
C LEU A 31 22.05 13.37 -44.41
N LEU A 32 21.25 12.31 -44.32
CA LEU A 32 21.32 11.16 -45.23
C LEU A 32 20.85 11.53 -46.67
N PHE A 33 19.83 12.40 -46.82
CA PHE A 33 19.37 12.89 -48.12
C PHE A 33 20.43 13.74 -48.83
N ARG A 34 21.31 14.40 -48.09
CA ARG A 34 22.45 15.14 -48.66
C ARG A 34 23.60 14.22 -49.12
N SER A 35 23.59 12.94 -48.72
CA SER A 35 24.58 11.97 -49.15
C SER A 35 24.26 11.41 -50.54
N GLN A 36 25.27 10.97 -51.31
CA GLN A 36 25.06 10.35 -52.61
C GLN A 36 24.87 8.82 -52.51
N GLY A 37 24.09 8.23 -53.41
CA GLY A 37 23.97 6.79 -53.62
C GLY A 37 22.98 6.06 -52.70
N ARG A 38 23.19 4.75 -52.50
CA ARG A 38 22.31 3.83 -51.73
C ARG A 38 21.98 4.26 -50.29
N ARG A 39 22.77 5.15 -49.70
CA ARG A 39 22.54 5.68 -48.34
C ARG A 39 21.24 6.48 -48.20
N ARG A 40 20.71 7.03 -49.34
CA ARG A 40 19.40 7.72 -49.32
C ARG A 40 18.26 6.79 -48.98
N ALA A 41 18.32 5.52 -49.36
CA ALA A 41 17.28 4.55 -49.04
C ALA A 41 17.21 4.25 -47.51
N LEU A 42 18.34 4.37 -46.81
CA LEU A 42 18.35 4.18 -45.35
C LEU A 42 17.62 5.28 -44.58
N ALA A 43 17.43 6.47 -45.17
CA ALA A 43 16.66 7.57 -44.55
C ALA A 43 15.15 7.28 -44.47
N VAL A 44 14.64 6.38 -45.30
CA VAL A 44 13.21 6.03 -45.33
C VAL A 44 12.82 5.07 -44.19
N LEU A 45 13.72 4.19 -43.80
CA LEU A 45 13.44 3.15 -42.81
C LEU A 45 12.98 3.70 -41.44
N PRO A 46 13.64 4.67 -40.80
CA PRO A 46 13.17 5.21 -39.54
C PRO A 46 11.85 5.96 -39.63
N VAL A 47 11.58 6.62 -40.80
CA VAL A 47 10.31 7.28 -41.02
C VAL A 47 9.18 6.26 -41.11
N VAL A 48 9.41 5.14 -41.81
CA VAL A 48 8.44 4.03 -41.90
C VAL A 48 8.18 3.40 -40.56
N LEU A 49 9.22 3.19 -39.74
CA LEU A 49 9.08 2.62 -38.41
C LEU A 49 8.30 3.54 -37.46
N ILE A 50 8.54 4.85 -37.51
CA ILE A 50 7.77 5.84 -36.75
C ILE A 50 6.32 5.86 -37.20
N ALA A 51 6.06 5.91 -38.51
CA ALA A 51 4.73 5.89 -39.05
C ALA A 51 3.97 4.60 -38.70
N ALA A 52 4.63 3.46 -38.76
CA ALA A 52 4.05 2.18 -38.34
C ALA A 52 3.71 2.16 -36.86
N GLY A 53 4.57 2.72 -36.02
CA GLY A 53 4.32 2.88 -34.59
C GLY A 53 3.14 3.81 -34.28
N MET A 54 3.01 4.91 -35.02
CA MET A 54 1.87 5.83 -34.92
C MET A 54 0.56 5.22 -35.37
N LEU A 55 0.57 4.38 -36.42
CA LEU A 55 -0.60 3.71 -36.96
C LEU A 55 -1.06 2.51 -36.12
N ARG A 56 -0.18 1.94 -35.32
CA ARG A 56 -0.49 0.84 -34.43
C ARG A 56 0.11 1.07 -33.02
N PRO A 57 -0.49 1.98 -32.23
CA PRO A 57 -0.01 2.27 -30.87
C PRO A 57 0.10 1.03 -29.98
N ALA A 58 -0.77 0.03 -30.20
CA ALA A 58 -0.75 -1.23 -29.48
C ALA A 58 0.57 -2.03 -29.66
N LEU A 59 1.32 -1.82 -30.76
CA LEU A 59 2.64 -2.43 -30.95
C LEU A 59 3.72 -1.77 -30.08
N LEU A 60 3.46 -0.55 -29.61
CA LEU A 60 4.35 0.24 -28.76
C LEU A 60 3.86 0.26 -27.32
N SER A 61 2.72 -0.38 -27.01
CA SER A 61 2.23 -0.42 -25.64
C SER A 61 3.23 -1.22 -24.78
N PHE A 62 3.48 -0.71 -23.58
CA PHE A 62 4.37 -1.37 -22.63
C PHE A 62 3.86 -2.77 -22.24
N ALA A 63 2.55 -3.00 -22.29
CA ALA A 63 1.94 -4.30 -22.13
C ALA A 63 2.41 -5.28 -23.21
N THR A 64 2.48 -4.83 -24.47
CA THR A 64 2.99 -5.63 -25.59
C THR A 64 4.50 -5.90 -25.43
N LEU A 65 5.27 -4.90 -24.99
CA LEU A 65 6.70 -5.05 -24.73
C LEU A 65 6.96 -5.97 -23.52
N ASN A 66 6.14 -5.90 -22.46
CA ASN A 66 6.25 -6.81 -21.31
C ASN A 66 5.84 -8.25 -21.63
N THR A 67 4.98 -8.48 -22.64
CA THR A 67 4.66 -9.84 -23.10
C THR A 67 5.74 -10.42 -24.01
N MET A 68 6.57 -9.58 -24.61
CA MET A 68 7.69 -9.99 -25.47
C MET A 68 9.02 -10.16 -24.73
N GLY A 69 9.19 -9.49 -23.62
CA GLY A 69 10.38 -9.57 -22.78
C GLY A 69 9.99 -9.91 -21.36
N GLU A 70 10.50 -11.02 -20.85
CA GLU A 70 10.46 -11.32 -19.43
C GLU A 70 11.13 -10.18 -18.66
N VAL A 71 10.38 -9.13 -18.32
CA VAL A 71 10.77 -8.21 -17.26
C VAL A 71 10.57 -8.99 -15.96
N SER A 72 11.54 -9.81 -15.71
CA SER A 72 11.59 -10.75 -14.61
C SER A 72 12.03 -10.04 -13.34
N ALA A 73 11.10 -9.44 -12.61
CA ALA A 73 11.24 -9.51 -11.17
C ALA A 73 10.79 -10.93 -10.75
N PRO A 74 11.58 -11.68 -9.98
CA PRO A 74 11.25 -13.07 -9.62
C PRO A 74 9.87 -13.25 -8.98
N SER A 75 9.35 -12.20 -8.31
CA SER A 75 8.02 -12.16 -7.70
C SER A 75 6.85 -11.97 -8.66
N TYR A 76 7.09 -11.54 -9.92
CA TYR A 76 6.06 -11.26 -10.93
C TYR A 76 6.01 -12.26 -12.09
N ARG A 77 6.84 -13.28 -12.10
CA ARG A 77 6.73 -14.40 -13.05
C ARG A 77 5.35 -15.06 -13.07
N SER A 78 4.54 -14.75 -12.05
CA SER A 78 3.19 -15.29 -11.88
C SER A 78 2.10 -14.54 -12.65
N PHE A 79 2.35 -13.34 -13.21
CA PHE A 79 1.31 -12.50 -13.81
C PHE A 79 1.71 -11.88 -15.14
N PRO A 80 1.82 -12.66 -16.21
CA PRO A 80 1.96 -12.04 -17.51
C PRO A 80 0.71 -11.19 -17.79
N ILE A 81 0.92 -9.87 -17.95
CA ILE A 81 -0.12 -8.96 -18.42
C ILE A 81 -0.19 -9.10 -19.93
N ARG A 82 -1.32 -9.54 -20.46
CA ARG A 82 -1.56 -9.60 -21.90
C ARG A 82 -2.40 -8.39 -22.31
N ALA A 83 -2.20 -7.87 -23.51
CA ALA A 83 -2.97 -6.73 -24.00
C ALA A 83 -4.50 -6.95 -23.96
N GLY A 84 -4.97 -8.20 -24.12
CA GLY A 84 -6.39 -8.57 -24.00
C GLY A 84 -6.91 -8.67 -22.57
N ASP A 85 -6.05 -8.52 -21.55
CA ASP A 85 -6.42 -8.57 -20.14
C ASP A 85 -6.54 -7.15 -19.53
N ILE A 86 -6.39 -6.10 -20.35
CA ILE A 86 -6.41 -4.70 -19.92
C ILE A 86 -7.73 -4.06 -20.35
N ASP A 87 -8.55 -3.67 -19.39
CA ASP A 87 -9.81 -2.94 -19.61
C ASP A 87 -9.59 -1.42 -19.67
N TYR A 88 -8.56 -0.93 -18.98
CA TYR A 88 -8.19 0.49 -18.92
C TYR A 88 -6.69 0.64 -18.81
N GLU A 89 -6.13 1.63 -19.51
CA GLU A 89 -4.71 1.97 -19.45
C GLU A 89 -4.51 3.48 -19.46
N ARG A 90 -3.71 3.97 -18.52
CA ARG A 90 -3.29 5.37 -18.48
C ARG A 90 -1.83 5.51 -18.04
N TRP A 91 -1.14 6.40 -18.74
CA TRP A 91 0.20 6.83 -18.41
C TRP A 91 0.12 8.23 -17.78
N ALA A 92 0.56 8.36 -16.55
CA ALA A 92 0.72 9.61 -15.83
C ALA A 92 2.21 9.89 -15.54
N LEU A 93 2.51 11.02 -14.91
CA LEU A 93 3.89 11.39 -14.58
C LEU A 93 4.52 10.46 -13.53
N ASP A 94 3.71 9.96 -12.64
CA ASP A 94 4.07 9.13 -11.49
C ASP A 94 3.99 7.63 -11.77
N ALA A 95 3.03 7.22 -12.61
CA ALA A 95 2.79 5.80 -12.84
C ALA A 95 2.16 5.46 -14.20
N TRP A 96 2.41 4.25 -14.64
CA TRP A 96 1.59 3.52 -15.62
C TRP A 96 0.53 2.74 -14.85
N THR A 97 -0.74 3.13 -15.04
CA THR A 97 -1.88 2.56 -14.34
C THR A 97 -2.74 1.77 -15.28
N ILE A 98 -3.13 0.55 -14.89
CA ILE A 98 -4.03 -0.32 -15.65
C ILE A 98 -5.10 -0.90 -14.74
N ILE A 99 -6.29 -1.14 -15.32
CA ILE A 99 -7.31 -2.02 -14.73
C ILE A 99 -7.25 -3.34 -15.48
N ARG A 100 -7.14 -4.42 -14.74
CA ARG A 100 -7.22 -5.77 -15.30
C ARG A 100 -8.67 -6.21 -15.37
N GLY A 101 -9.03 -6.80 -16.51
CA GLY A 101 -10.32 -7.44 -16.73
C GLY A 101 -10.52 -8.68 -15.84
N ASP A 102 -11.68 -9.30 -15.96
CA ASP A 102 -12.17 -10.37 -15.05
C ASP A 102 -11.34 -11.67 -15.06
N ARG A 103 -10.27 -11.72 -15.84
CA ARG A 103 -9.35 -12.87 -15.86
C ARG A 103 -8.25 -12.70 -14.83
N VAL A 104 -8.64 -12.81 -13.57
CA VAL A 104 -7.67 -13.04 -12.49
C VAL A 104 -7.03 -14.41 -12.73
N PRO A 105 -5.68 -14.53 -12.77
CA PRO A 105 -5.04 -15.84 -12.91
C PRO A 105 -5.56 -16.83 -11.86
N GLN A 106 -5.80 -18.07 -12.26
CA GLN A 106 -6.42 -19.14 -11.45
C GLN A 106 -5.75 -19.33 -10.07
N GLN A 107 -4.47 -19.04 -9.95
CA GLN A 107 -3.75 -19.04 -8.66
C GLN A 107 -4.23 -17.94 -7.68
N TRP A 108 -4.99 -16.95 -8.15
CA TRP A 108 -5.60 -15.89 -7.34
C TRP A 108 -7.11 -16.05 -7.20
N GLU A 109 -7.73 -17.03 -7.87
CA GLU A 109 -9.12 -17.39 -7.60
C GLU A 109 -9.31 -17.82 -6.13
N ASN A 110 -8.21 -18.28 -5.48
CA ASN A 110 -8.17 -18.57 -4.05
C ASN A 110 -7.74 -17.35 -3.20
N PHE A 111 -7.45 -16.20 -3.83
CA PHE A 111 -7.09 -15.02 -3.10
C PHE A 111 -8.32 -14.34 -2.53
N ARG A 112 -8.55 -14.58 -1.25
CA ARG A 112 -9.75 -14.17 -0.53
C ARG A 112 -9.73 -12.73 -0.02
N GLY A 113 -8.68 -11.98 -0.27
CA GLY A 113 -8.41 -10.64 0.25
C GLY A 113 -7.08 -10.58 1.01
N TRP A 114 -6.56 -9.37 1.21
CA TRP A 114 -5.24 -9.18 1.80
C TRP A 114 -5.19 -9.57 3.28
N GLY A 115 -6.26 -9.33 4.05
CA GLY A 115 -6.34 -9.54 5.48
C GLY A 115 -7.48 -10.45 5.92
N LEU A 116 -8.14 -11.15 5.00
CA LEU A 116 -9.32 -11.94 5.30
C LEU A 116 -9.00 -13.14 6.19
N SER A 117 -9.75 -13.27 7.26
CA SER A 117 -9.67 -14.39 8.21
C SER A 117 -9.75 -15.73 7.51
N PRO A 118 -8.90 -16.73 7.86
CA PRO A 118 -9.01 -18.08 7.34
C PRO A 118 -10.31 -18.76 7.76
N ARG A 119 -10.98 -18.28 8.79
CA ARG A 119 -12.29 -18.82 9.25
C ARG A 119 -13.48 -18.28 8.46
N TYR A 120 -13.28 -17.23 7.67
CA TYR A 120 -14.38 -16.71 6.85
C TYR A 120 -14.77 -17.68 5.74
N GLN A 121 -16.07 -18.04 5.69
CA GLN A 121 -16.63 -18.95 4.71
C GLN A 121 -17.75 -18.30 3.86
N GLY A 122 -18.01 -17.02 4.09
CA GLY A 122 -19.01 -16.25 3.34
C GLY A 122 -18.59 -15.95 1.89
N PRO A 123 -19.48 -15.36 1.11
CA PRO A 123 -19.19 -14.94 -0.25
C PRO A 123 -18.15 -13.81 -0.26
N ILE A 124 -17.25 -13.86 -1.23
CA ILE A 124 -16.27 -12.81 -1.47
C ILE A 124 -16.85 -11.87 -2.55
N PRO A 125 -16.94 -10.57 -2.30
CA PRO A 125 -17.42 -9.64 -3.31
C PRO A 125 -16.51 -9.64 -4.54
N ALA A 126 -17.07 -9.42 -5.71
CA ALA A 126 -16.29 -9.24 -6.92
C ALA A 126 -15.36 -8.03 -6.77
N THR A 127 -14.18 -8.13 -7.36
CA THR A 127 -13.17 -7.07 -7.29
C THR A 127 -12.55 -6.83 -8.66
N LYS A 128 -12.17 -5.59 -8.92
CA LYS A 128 -11.32 -5.22 -10.05
C LYS A 128 -9.93 -4.83 -9.55
N LEU A 129 -8.91 -5.37 -10.21
CA LEU A 129 -7.52 -5.13 -9.84
C LEU A 129 -6.99 -3.93 -10.61
N VAL A 130 -6.55 -2.91 -9.89
CA VAL A 130 -5.83 -1.75 -10.42
C VAL A 130 -4.35 -1.94 -10.14
N ASN A 131 -3.52 -1.97 -11.17
CA ASN A 131 -2.08 -2.11 -11.05
C ASN A 131 -1.36 -0.80 -11.41
N TYR A 132 -0.32 -0.49 -10.65
CA TYR A 132 0.60 0.63 -10.88
C TYR A 132 1.98 0.10 -11.26
N ASN A 133 2.49 0.52 -12.40
CA ASN A 133 3.82 0.14 -12.90
C ASN A 133 4.08 -1.38 -12.88
N ALA A 134 3.02 -2.19 -13.01
CA ALA A 134 3.05 -3.65 -12.85
C ALA A 134 3.67 -4.15 -11.51
N ARG A 135 3.73 -3.31 -10.48
CA ARG A 135 4.36 -3.63 -9.19
C ARG A 135 3.41 -3.52 -8.01
N PHE A 136 2.61 -2.46 -7.96
CA PHE A 136 1.68 -2.20 -6.88
C PHE A 136 0.26 -2.46 -7.36
N SER A 137 -0.60 -2.81 -6.45
CA SER A 137 -2.00 -3.06 -6.79
C SER A 137 -2.92 -2.63 -5.66
N THR A 138 -4.08 -2.18 -6.06
CA THR A 138 -5.23 -2.01 -5.18
C THR A 138 -6.43 -2.72 -5.79
N TYR A 139 -7.42 -3.03 -4.98
CA TYR A 139 -8.66 -3.66 -5.42
C TYR A 139 -9.82 -2.70 -5.23
N VAL A 140 -10.63 -2.55 -6.27
CA VAL A 140 -11.93 -1.88 -6.18
C VAL A 140 -12.98 -2.96 -5.97
N THR A 141 -13.81 -2.81 -4.95
CA THR A 141 -14.83 -3.79 -4.55
C THR A 141 -16.18 -3.45 -5.16
N ASP A 142 -16.84 -4.46 -5.72
CA ASP A 142 -18.23 -4.36 -6.18
C ASP A 142 -19.18 -4.19 -5.01
N ARG A 143 -19.96 -3.11 -5.02
CA ARG A 143 -20.99 -2.81 -4.01
C ARG A 143 -22.40 -3.16 -4.44
N SER A 144 -22.60 -3.75 -5.62
CA SER A 144 -23.93 -4.13 -6.12
C SER A 144 -24.49 -5.40 -5.48
N GLY A 145 -23.65 -6.14 -4.75
CA GLY A 145 -24.01 -7.40 -4.10
C GLY A 145 -24.84 -7.23 -2.83
N ASP A 146 -25.00 -8.34 -2.09
CA ASP A 146 -25.73 -8.35 -0.81
C ASP A 146 -25.00 -7.50 0.25
N PRO A 147 -25.62 -6.45 0.80
CA PRO A 147 -25.01 -5.60 1.82
C PRO A 147 -24.62 -6.35 3.10
N GLN A 148 -25.38 -7.39 3.50
CA GLN A 148 -25.06 -8.17 4.68
C GLN A 148 -23.79 -9.02 4.45
N ALA A 149 -23.68 -9.67 3.31
CA ALA A 149 -22.49 -10.41 2.95
C ALA A 149 -21.25 -9.52 2.85
N LEU A 150 -21.40 -8.30 2.32
CA LEU A 150 -20.33 -7.30 2.28
C LEU A 150 -19.89 -6.89 3.69
N ALA A 151 -20.85 -6.65 4.60
CA ALA A 151 -20.58 -6.32 5.99
C ALA A 151 -19.79 -7.43 6.70
N GLU A 152 -20.24 -8.67 6.57
CA GLU A 152 -19.57 -9.84 7.17
C GLU A 152 -18.15 -10.04 6.62
N TRP A 153 -17.95 -9.77 5.33
CA TRP A 153 -16.62 -9.82 4.70
C TRP A 153 -15.69 -8.73 5.23
N LEU A 154 -16.18 -7.50 5.41
CA LEU A 154 -15.41 -6.40 6.01
C LEU A 154 -15.03 -6.70 7.47
N ASP A 155 -15.97 -7.23 8.26
CA ASP A 155 -15.76 -7.57 9.67
C ASP A 155 -14.78 -8.75 9.86
N ALA A 156 -14.61 -9.58 8.85
CA ALA A 156 -13.71 -10.73 8.90
C ALA A 156 -12.27 -10.39 8.49
N ASP A 157 -11.96 -9.14 8.19
CA ASP A 157 -10.65 -8.74 7.70
C ASP A 157 -9.79 -8.11 8.79
N LEU A 158 -8.48 -8.43 8.76
CA LEU A 158 -7.50 -7.88 9.70
C LEU A 158 -7.45 -6.34 9.64
N THR A 159 -7.65 -5.74 8.46
CA THR A 159 -7.62 -4.28 8.30
C THR A 159 -8.76 -3.59 9.05
N SER A 160 -9.85 -4.28 9.30
CA SER A 160 -11.01 -3.77 10.06
C SER A 160 -10.91 -4.01 11.57
N LEU A 161 -9.85 -4.67 12.08
CA LEU A 161 -9.77 -5.10 13.47
C LEU A 161 -9.99 -3.97 14.48
N HIS A 162 -9.46 -2.76 14.21
CA HIS A 162 -9.61 -1.60 15.10
C HIS A 162 -11.07 -1.16 15.25
N HIS A 163 -11.91 -1.32 14.24
CA HIS A 163 -13.34 -1.04 14.31
C HIS A 163 -14.10 -2.01 15.22
N LEU A 164 -13.61 -3.24 15.37
CA LEU A 164 -14.27 -4.30 16.14
C LEU A 164 -13.99 -4.21 17.65
N LEU A 165 -13.19 -3.23 18.10
CA LEU A 165 -12.79 -3.09 19.51
C LEU A 165 -13.79 -2.28 20.35
N GLY A 166 -14.92 -1.85 19.75
CA GLY A 166 -15.98 -1.14 20.45
C GLY A 166 -15.80 0.37 20.51
N ARG A 167 -14.82 0.91 19.78
CA ARG A 167 -14.67 2.36 19.56
C ARG A 167 -15.46 2.79 18.33
N ARG A 168 -15.92 4.04 18.36
CA ARG A 168 -16.49 4.71 17.19
C ARG A 168 -15.49 5.73 16.65
N TYR A 169 -15.38 5.79 15.33
CA TYR A 169 -14.52 6.72 14.62
C TYR A 169 -15.33 7.56 13.64
N PRO A 170 -16.06 8.60 14.14
CA PRO A 170 -16.90 9.46 13.28
C PRO A 170 -16.10 10.16 12.18
N ARG A 171 -14.85 10.54 12.45
CA ARG A 171 -13.99 11.28 11.52
C ARG A 171 -12.72 10.49 11.24
N VAL A 172 -12.57 10.06 10.00
CA VAL A 172 -11.47 9.19 9.57
C VAL A 172 -10.62 9.90 8.54
N LEU A 173 -9.29 9.84 8.71
CA LEU A 173 -8.30 10.16 7.69
C LEU A 173 -7.71 8.84 7.20
N ASN A 174 -8.02 8.48 5.97
CA ASN A 174 -7.46 7.31 5.31
C ASN A 174 -6.38 7.75 4.31
N ILE A 175 -5.13 7.32 4.51
CA ILE A 175 -3.99 7.67 3.65
C ILE A 175 -3.55 6.45 2.85
N GLY A 176 -3.46 6.62 1.53
CA GLY A 176 -3.28 5.54 0.57
C GLY A 176 -4.59 4.83 0.28
N ALA A 177 -5.65 5.61 0.04
CA ALA A 177 -7.03 5.12 -0.07
C ALA A 177 -7.25 4.15 -1.24
N GLY A 178 -6.50 4.28 -2.33
CA GLY A 178 -6.50 3.34 -3.45
C GLY A 178 -7.90 3.03 -3.99
N GLY A 179 -8.26 1.75 -3.98
CA GLY A 179 -9.59 1.25 -4.38
C GLY A 179 -10.69 1.42 -3.33
N GLY A 180 -10.42 2.09 -2.21
CA GLY A 180 -11.41 2.53 -1.23
C GLY A 180 -11.90 1.45 -0.27
N ARG A 181 -11.18 0.34 -0.07
CA ARG A 181 -11.62 -0.73 0.83
C ARG A 181 -11.75 -0.27 2.28
N GLU A 182 -10.75 0.45 2.79
CA GLU A 182 -10.76 0.99 4.14
C GLU A 182 -11.80 2.12 4.29
N VAL A 183 -11.98 2.94 3.25
CA VAL A 183 -13.08 3.93 3.18
C VAL A 183 -14.44 3.24 3.32
N LEU A 184 -14.63 2.11 2.62
CA LEU A 184 -15.84 1.30 2.72
C LEU A 184 -16.02 0.71 4.12
N ALA A 185 -14.95 0.20 4.74
CA ALA A 185 -14.96 -0.31 6.10
C ALA A 185 -15.30 0.79 7.11
N ALA A 186 -14.70 1.97 7.01
CA ALA A 186 -15.00 3.10 7.87
C ALA A 186 -16.49 3.52 7.78
N LEU A 187 -17.04 3.60 6.57
CA LEU A 187 -18.45 3.91 6.36
C LEU A 187 -19.37 2.83 6.92
N HIS A 188 -19.02 1.55 6.76
CA HIS A 188 -19.76 0.42 7.34
C HIS A 188 -19.80 0.51 8.87
N HIS A 189 -18.70 0.88 9.51
CA HIS A 189 -18.60 1.04 10.96
C HIS A 189 -19.07 2.41 11.47
N GLY A 190 -19.79 3.19 10.64
CA GLY A 190 -20.49 4.39 11.04
C GLY A 190 -19.65 5.66 11.06
N ALA A 191 -18.63 5.74 10.21
CA ALA A 191 -17.95 7.01 9.97
C ALA A 191 -18.93 8.03 9.36
N GLU A 192 -18.91 9.23 9.90
CA GLU A 192 -19.75 10.37 9.48
C GLU A 192 -19.00 11.23 8.44
N ARG A 193 -17.66 11.20 8.48
CA ARG A 193 -16.78 11.86 7.53
C ARG A 193 -15.51 11.02 7.33
N VAL A 194 -15.17 10.75 6.08
CA VAL A 194 -13.93 10.11 5.68
C VAL A 194 -13.19 11.02 4.71
N VAL A 195 -11.98 11.42 5.07
CA VAL A 195 -11.05 12.05 4.13
C VAL A 195 -10.14 10.94 3.58
N ALA A 196 -10.31 10.66 2.29
CA ALA A 196 -9.60 9.61 1.57
C ALA A 196 -8.51 10.24 0.71
N VAL A 197 -7.24 10.12 1.12
CA VAL A 197 -6.09 10.71 0.43
C VAL A 197 -5.34 9.63 -0.32
N ASP A 198 -5.12 9.82 -1.62
CA ASP A 198 -4.24 8.96 -2.41
C ASP A 198 -3.29 9.81 -3.25
N LEU A 199 -2.07 9.33 -3.45
CA LEU A 199 -1.05 10.04 -4.22
C LEU A 199 -1.42 10.14 -5.70
N SER A 200 -2.17 9.16 -6.23
CA SER A 200 -2.50 9.05 -7.65
C SER A 200 -3.81 9.74 -7.99
N ASP A 201 -3.73 10.83 -8.75
CA ASP A 201 -4.88 11.50 -9.36
C ASP A 201 -5.62 10.57 -10.32
N VAL A 202 -4.91 9.71 -11.05
CA VAL A 202 -5.50 8.69 -11.93
C VAL A 202 -6.42 7.75 -11.15
N VAL A 203 -6.02 7.34 -9.95
CA VAL A 203 -6.87 6.45 -9.14
C VAL A 203 -8.07 7.19 -8.59
N VAL A 204 -7.86 8.37 -8.05
CA VAL A 204 -8.94 9.15 -7.42
C VAL A 204 -9.95 9.61 -8.47
N ASP A 205 -9.49 10.25 -9.53
CA ASP A 205 -10.36 10.96 -10.46
C ASP A 205 -10.77 10.08 -11.66
N ASP A 206 -9.82 9.42 -12.35
CA ASP A 206 -10.15 8.68 -13.57
C ASP A 206 -10.75 7.29 -13.26
N ILE A 207 -10.28 6.63 -12.19
CA ILE A 207 -10.73 5.26 -11.89
C ILE A 207 -11.93 5.28 -10.96
N MET A 208 -11.80 5.86 -9.76
CA MET A 208 -12.82 5.76 -8.74
C MET A 208 -14.03 6.68 -8.97
N LYS A 209 -13.81 7.88 -9.53
CA LYS A 209 -14.89 8.84 -9.83
C LYS A 209 -15.42 8.74 -11.26
N ASP A 210 -14.77 7.97 -12.15
CA ASP A 210 -15.21 7.80 -13.54
C ASP A 210 -15.30 6.32 -13.95
N THR A 211 -14.20 5.66 -14.30
CA THR A 211 -14.20 4.32 -14.95
C THR A 211 -14.88 3.24 -14.11
N LEU A 212 -14.58 3.15 -12.81
CA LEU A 212 -15.16 2.19 -11.86
C LEU A 212 -16.17 2.82 -10.88
N ARG A 213 -16.67 3.98 -11.23
CA ARG A 213 -17.63 4.73 -10.43
C ARG A 213 -18.86 3.91 -10.03
N GLU A 214 -19.55 3.34 -11.01
CA GLU A 214 -20.76 2.54 -10.76
C GLU A 214 -20.41 1.20 -10.09
N PHE A 215 -19.29 0.57 -10.49
CA PHE A 215 -18.82 -0.68 -9.89
C PHE A 215 -18.53 -0.53 -8.38
N SER A 216 -17.88 0.56 -8.00
CA SER A 216 -17.61 0.89 -6.59
C SER A 216 -18.86 1.40 -5.83
N GLY A 217 -20.03 1.46 -6.48
CA GLY A 217 -21.25 2.05 -5.94
C GLY A 217 -21.07 3.54 -5.58
N ARG A 218 -20.32 4.27 -6.40
CA ARG A 218 -20.01 5.71 -6.26
C ARG A 218 -19.35 6.03 -4.91
N LEU A 219 -18.46 5.16 -4.46
CA LEU A 219 -17.86 5.26 -3.12
C LEU A 219 -17.19 6.62 -2.87
N TYR A 220 -16.41 7.12 -3.86
CA TYR A 220 -15.69 8.40 -3.73
C TYR A 220 -16.57 9.65 -3.97
N GLU A 221 -17.84 9.43 -4.26
CA GLU A 221 -18.87 10.47 -4.35
C GLU A 221 -19.93 10.37 -3.22
N ASP A 222 -19.75 9.42 -2.27
CA ASP A 222 -20.59 9.39 -1.07
C ASP A 222 -20.45 10.74 -0.34
N PRO A 223 -21.55 11.40 0.08
CA PRO A 223 -21.50 12.73 0.70
C PRO A 223 -20.69 12.77 2.00
N ARG A 224 -20.37 11.64 2.59
CA ARG A 224 -19.49 11.50 3.76
C ARG A 224 -18.01 11.36 3.39
N VAL A 225 -17.68 11.18 2.11
CA VAL A 225 -16.30 10.93 1.63
C VAL A 225 -15.78 12.16 0.89
N GLU A 226 -14.64 12.65 1.32
CA GLU A 226 -13.84 13.62 0.58
C GLU A 226 -12.60 12.92 0.03
N ALA A 227 -12.62 12.58 -1.27
CA ALA A 227 -11.53 11.91 -1.94
C ALA A 227 -10.60 12.93 -2.62
N ILE A 228 -9.33 12.92 -2.24
CA ILE A 228 -8.32 13.93 -2.57
C ILE A 228 -7.08 13.25 -3.17
N ALA A 229 -6.64 13.74 -4.34
CA ALA A 229 -5.35 13.37 -4.90
C ALA A 229 -4.25 14.26 -4.30
N ASP A 230 -3.46 13.69 -3.37
CA ASP A 230 -2.42 14.41 -2.65
C ASP A 230 -1.43 13.45 -1.97
N GLU A 231 -0.28 13.99 -1.55
CA GLU A 231 0.66 13.26 -0.71
C GLU A 231 0.15 13.26 0.75
N GLY A 232 0.07 12.07 1.34
CA GLY A 232 -0.63 11.86 2.61
C GLY A 232 -0.02 12.59 3.81
N ARG A 233 1.32 12.66 3.90
CA ARG A 233 2.01 13.40 4.96
C ARG A 233 1.78 14.90 4.82
N ASN A 234 1.94 15.44 3.61
CA ASN A 234 1.68 16.85 3.33
C ASN A 234 0.25 17.25 3.68
N TYR A 235 -0.72 16.38 3.36
CA TYR A 235 -2.10 16.60 3.76
C TYR A 235 -2.24 16.69 5.28
N ALA A 236 -1.70 15.72 6.02
CA ALA A 236 -1.79 15.68 7.47
C ALA A 236 -1.09 16.88 8.14
N GLU A 237 0.08 17.31 7.61
CA GLU A 237 0.82 18.45 8.13
C GLU A 237 0.05 19.78 7.99
N ARG A 238 -0.57 20.00 6.81
CA ARG A 238 -1.29 21.26 6.55
C ARG A 238 -2.75 21.25 7.01
N SER A 239 -3.33 20.11 7.31
CA SER A 239 -4.72 19.99 7.77
C SER A 239 -4.87 20.64 9.14
N ALA A 240 -5.91 21.46 9.30
CA ALA A 240 -6.34 21.98 10.60
C ALA A 240 -7.34 21.05 11.31
N GLU A 241 -7.77 19.97 10.64
CA GLU A 241 -8.75 19.03 11.17
C GLU A 241 -8.11 18.04 12.15
N SER A 242 -8.94 17.58 13.09
CA SER A 242 -8.61 16.45 13.96
C SER A 242 -9.51 15.26 13.64
N PHE A 243 -8.98 14.05 13.79
CA PHE A 243 -9.60 12.81 13.40
C PHE A 243 -9.74 11.86 14.59
N ASP A 244 -10.73 10.98 14.53
CA ASP A 244 -10.87 9.89 15.51
C ASP A 244 -10.04 8.67 15.10
N LEU A 245 -9.76 8.56 13.78
CA LEU A 245 -8.90 7.53 13.22
C LEU A 245 -8.00 8.14 12.13
N VAL A 246 -6.71 7.84 12.20
CA VAL A 246 -5.78 7.98 11.08
C VAL A 246 -5.33 6.59 10.69
N GLU A 247 -5.60 6.17 9.46
CA GLU A 247 -5.35 4.80 9.04
C GLU A 247 -4.56 4.70 7.72
N PHE A 248 -3.73 3.67 7.68
CA PHE A 248 -2.96 3.24 6.53
C PHE A 248 -3.16 1.74 6.31
N SER A 249 -3.31 1.31 5.07
CA SER A 249 -3.39 -0.11 4.77
C SER A 249 -2.56 -0.46 3.55
N ILE A 250 -1.54 -1.28 3.77
CA ILE A 250 -0.67 -1.84 2.73
C ILE A 250 -0.11 -0.78 1.77
N VAL A 251 0.16 0.41 2.31
CA VAL A 251 0.75 1.51 1.55
C VAL A 251 2.16 1.13 1.12
N GLY A 252 2.44 1.25 -0.18
CA GLY A 252 3.75 0.88 -0.75
C GLY A 252 3.86 -0.57 -1.24
N GLY A 253 2.85 -1.42 -1.03
CA GLY A 253 2.77 -2.78 -1.58
C GLY A 253 3.74 -3.80 -0.96
N ALA A 254 3.68 -5.05 -1.44
CA ALA A 254 4.46 -6.18 -0.93
C ALA A 254 5.87 -6.31 -1.53
N ASN A 255 6.26 -5.48 -2.50
CA ASN A 255 7.56 -5.56 -3.18
C ASN A 255 8.52 -4.45 -2.79
N LEU A 256 9.23 -4.72 -1.77
CA LEU A 256 9.95 -3.77 -0.95
C LEU A 256 11.45 -3.66 -1.25
N GLU A 257 11.94 -4.51 -2.16
CA GLU A 257 13.37 -4.56 -2.44
C GLU A 257 13.89 -3.44 -3.39
N LYS A 258 13.00 -2.71 -4.07
CA LYS A 258 13.40 -1.66 -5.06
C LYS A 258 12.34 -0.56 -5.19
N MET A 259 12.04 0.14 -4.11
CA MET A 259 11.09 1.27 -4.12
C MET A 259 11.82 2.60 -4.36
N ASP A 260 12.44 2.77 -5.51
CA ASP A 260 13.15 4.02 -5.84
C ASP A 260 12.22 5.15 -6.33
N LEU A 261 10.93 4.92 -6.52
CA LEU A 261 10.02 5.90 -7.14
C LEU A 261 8.97 6.52 -6.22
N VAL A 262 8.66 5.92 -5.08
CA VAL A 262 7.78 6.51 -4.07
C VAL A 262 8.51 6.46 -2.73
N ARG A 263 8.78 7.62 -2.15
CA ARG A 263 9.40 7.74 -0.83
C ARG A 263 8.39 7.38 0.28
N VAL A 264 8.01 6.10 0.33
CA VAL A 264 7.18 5.59 1.42
C VAL A 264 7.88 5.76 2.77
N ASP A 265 9.21 5.79 2.77
CA ASP A 265 9.99 6.04 3.97
C ASP A 265 9.65 7.40 4.61
N ASP A 266 9.32 8.42 3.82
CA ASP A 266 8.96 9.75 4.32
C ASP A 266 7.61 9.76 5.07
N LEU A 267 6.71 8.82 4.76
CA LEU A 267 5.41 8.66 5.44
C LEU A 267 5.53 8.10 6.87
N PHE A 268 6.63 7.40 7.18
CA PHE A 268 6.77 6.67 8.45
C PHE A 268 8.03 7.08 9.23
N THR A 269 8.54 8.30 9.01
CA THR A 269 9.53 8.90 9.91
C THR A 269 8.89 9.19 11.26
N VAL A 270 9.70 9.32 12.32
CA VAL A 270 9.19 9.66 13.66
C VAL A 270 8.40 10.98 13.65
N GLU A 271 8.84 11.96 12.85
CA GLU A 271 8.19 13.26 12.68
C GLU A 271 6.82 13.11 12.00
N ALA A 272 6.72 12.31 10.95
CA ALA A 272 5.44 12.03 10.29
C ALA A 272 4.47 11.31 11.24
N LEU A 273 4.95 10.27 11.95
CA LEU A 273 4.16 9.54 12.94
C LEU A 273 3.70 10.45 14.07
N GLN A 274 4.56 11.37 14.52
CA GLN A 274 4.20 12.40 15.50
C GLN A 274 3.07 13.29 14.96
N THR A 275 3.17 13.79 13.72
CA THR A 275 2.13 14.58 13.07
C THR A 275 0.79 13.83 13.06
N TYR A 276 0.78 12.54 12.67
CA TYR A 276 -0.46 11.76 12.66
C TYR A 276 -1.06 11.62 14.05
N LEU A 277 -0.25 11.37 15.08
CA LEU A 277 -0.71 11.30 16.47
C LEU A 277 -1.23 12.64 16.99
N GLU A 278 -0.63 13.76 16.57
CA GLU A 278 -1.10 15.11 16.91
C GLU A 278 -2.42 15.48 16.23
N ARG A 279 -2.72 14.88 15.06
CA ARG A 279 -4.01 15.03 14.36
C ARG A 279 -5.13 14.19 14.96
N LEU A 280 -4.84 13.31 15.90
CA LEU A 280 -5.87 12.52 16.57
C LEU A 280 -6.57 13.32 17.67
N ASN A 281 -7.87 13.15 17.76
CA ASN A 281 -8.66 13.52 18.93
C ASN A 281 -8.16 12.76 20.18
N GLY A 282 -8.55 13.19 21.37
CA GLY A 282 -8.11 12.59 22.62
C GLY A 282 -8.41 11.09 22.76
N ASP A 283 -9.52 10.63 22.19
CA ASP A 283 -9.93 9.22 22.14
C ASP A 283 -9.55 8.51 20.82
N GLY A 284 -8.85 9.19 19.93
CA GLY A 284 -8.51 8.71 18.60
C GLY A 284 -7.48 7.61 18.59
N ALA A 285 -7.35 6.94 17.44
CA ALA A 285 -6.39 5.88 17.19
C ALA A 285 -5.67 6.06 15.85
N PHE A 286 -4.41 5.64 15.81
CA PHE A 286 -3.63 5.39 14.61
C PHE A 286 -3.70 3.90 14.29
N SER A 287 -3.91 3.56 13.02
CA SER A 287 -4.01 2.19 12.53
C SER A 287 -3.12 2.00 11.31
N TYR A 288 -2.26 1.00 11.31
CA TYR A 288 -1.46 0.67 10.14
C TYR A 288 -1.36 -0.84 9.94
N VAL A 289 -1.74 -1.28 8.75
CA VAL A 289 -1.60 -2.66 8.30
C VAL A 289 -0.53 -2.76 7.22
N MET A 290 0.43 -3.66 7.40
CA MET A 290 1.57 -3.82 6.50
C MET A 290 2.09 -5.24 6.44
N TYR A 291 2.79 -5.59 5.37
CA TYR A 291 3.57 -6.83 5.32
C TYR A 291 4.87 -6.68 6.09
N SER A 292 5.23 -7.70 6.85
CA SER A 292 6.50 -7.76 7.59
C SER A 292 7.01 -9.19 7.66
N ALA A 293 8.32 -9.38 7.82
CA ALA A 293 8.87 -10.70 8.07
C ALA A 293 8.18 -11.35 9.26
N ARG A 294 7.96 -12.66 9.17
CA ARG A 294 7.31 -13.44 10.21
C ARG A 294 8.03 -13.29 11.55
N SER A 295 7.25 -13.35 12.62
CA SER A 295 7.77 -13.19 13.99
C SER A 295 8.79 -14.26 14.37
N ASP A 296 8.65 -15.52 13.88
CA ASP A 296 9.64 -16.58 14.10
C ASP A 296 10.95 -16.34 13.36
N ILE A 297 10.90 -15.85 12.09
CA ILE A 297 12.09 -15.44 11.35
C ILE A 297 12.82 -14.31 12.10
N VAL A 298 12.08 -13.34 12.62
CA VAL A 298 12.63 -12.25 13.42
C VAL A 298 13.27 -12.78 14.72
N ALA A 299 12.65 -13.76 15.38
CA ALA A 299 13.18 -14.41 16.57
C ALA A 299 14.47 -15.21 16.28
N ASP A 300 14.55 -15.89 15.13
CA ASP A 300 15.76 -16.63 14.74
C ASP A 300 16.91 -15.68 14.41
N LEU A 301 16.62 -14.56 13.75
CA LEU A 301 17.62 -13.49 13.52
C LEU A 301 18.13 -12.89 14.84
N TRP A 302 17.27 -12.76 15.83
CA TRP A 302 17.65 -12.35 17.17
C TRP A 302 18.71 -13.29 17.77
N LYS A 303 18.48 -14.60 17.66
CA LYS A 303 19.40 -15.62 18.17
C LYS A 303 20.69 -15.73 17.36
N GLY A 304 20.81 -15.05 16.21
CA GLY A 304 21.92 -15.20 15.27
C GLY A 304 21.85 -16.50 14.45
N GLU A 305 20.71 -17.16 14.44
CA GLU A 305 20.48 -18.45 13.78
C GLU A 305 19.87 -18.30 12.39
N GLY A 306 19.42 -17.10 12.02
CA GLY A 306 18.69 -16.83 10.77
C GLY A 306 19.58 -16.78 9.53
N ASN A 307 19.05 -17.25 8.39
CA ASN A 307 19.69 -17.06 7.10
C ASN A 307 19.60 -15.57 6.72
N GLU A 308 20.74 -14.96 6.46
CA GLU A 308 20.95 -13.51 6.30
C GLU A 308 20.30 -12.88 5.05
N ALA A 309 19.44 -13.59 4.31
CA ALA A 309 18.73 -13.06 3.16
C ALA A 309 17.69 -12.01 3.60
N ASN A 310 18.19 -10.83 3.91
CA ASN A 310 17.53 -9.54 4.06
C ASN A 310 16.03 -9.57 4.45
N PRO A 311 15.65 -9.87 5.72
CA PRO A 311 14.26 -9.85 6.11
C PRO A 311 13.75 -8.40 6.11
N TYR A 312 12.64 -8.20 5.46
CA TYR A 312 11.93 -6.92 5.50
C TYR A 312 11.12 -6.84 6.79
N ILE A 313 11.47 -5.91 7.68
CA ILE A 313 10.90 -5.77 9.03
C ILE A 313 10.25 -4.40 9.29
N PRO A 314 9.43 -3.86 8.38
CA PRO A 314 8.87 -2.51 8.55
C PRO A 314 7.98 -2.39 9.79
N ALA A 315 7.28 -3.45 10.17
CA ALA A 315 6.40 -3.42 11.33
C ALA A 315 7.18 -3.11 12.63
N LEU A 316 8.39 -3.65 12.79
CA LEU A 316 9.24 -3.35 13.95
C LEU A 316 9.74 -1.90 13.91
N ARG A 317 10.18 -1.41 12.73
CA ARG A 317 10.61 -0.02 12.55
C ARG A 317 9.48 0.96 12.85
N THR A 318 8.30 0.70 12.29
CA THR A 318 7.11 1.55 12.51
C THR A 318 6.69 1.52 13.98
N LEU A 319 6.71 0.36 14.63
CA LEU A 319 6.37 0.25 16.05
C LEU A 319 7.33 1.07 16.92
N THR A 320 8.64 0.98 16.65
CA THR A 320 9.65 1.79 17.35
C THR A 320 9.43 3.29 17.10
N GLY A 321 9.17 3.67 15.83
CA GLY A 321 8.86 5.05 15.47
C GLY A 321 7.60 5.58 16.16
N LEU A 322 6.53 4.80 16.22
CA LEU A 322 5.29 5.15 16.91
C LEU A 322 5.50 5.32 18.42
N ARG A 323 6.31 4.48 19.03
CA ARG A 323 6.66 4.63 20.43
C ARG A 323 7.37 5.96 20.68
N LEU A 324 8.42 6.26 19.92
CA LEU A 324 9.16 7.52 20.01
C LEU A 324 8.26 8.74 19.74
N ALA A 325 7.38 8.63 18.75
CA ALA A 325 6.44 9.68 18.42
C ALA A 325 5.42 9.92 19.55
N LEU A 326 4.86 8.85 20.14
CA LEU A 326 3.94 8.98 21.26
C LEU A 326 4.62 9.59 22.50
N GLU A 327 5.84 9.18 22.82
CA GLU A 327 6.65 9.74 23.94
C GLU A 327 6.94 11.24 23.73
N ARG A 328 7.08 11.71 22.48
CA ARG A 328 7.21 13.15 22.17
C ARG A 328 5.89 13.91 22.35
N VAL A 329 4.78 13.32 21.95
CA VAL A 329 3.43 13.94 22.02
C VAL A 329 2.90 13.93 23.44
N ASP A 330 3.18 12.87 24.21
CA ASP A 330 2.80 12.70 25.61
C ASP A 330 3.93 12.00 26.38
N PRO A 331 4.84 12.78 26.99
CA PRO A 331 5.97 12.22 27.76
C PRO A 331 5.57 11.41 29.00
N ALA A 332 4.31 11.49 29.45
CA ALA A 332 3.81 10.70 30.56
C ALA A 332 3.22 9.35 30.10
N ALA A 333 2.97 9.17 28.81
CA ALA A 333 2.39 7.97 28.26
C ALA A 333 3.34 6.77 28.42
N ARG A 334 2.77 5.64 28.85
CA ARG A 334 3.47 4.34 28.82
C ARG A 334 3.03 3.63 27.54
N PHE A 335 3.91 3.53 26.55
CA PHE A 335 3.57 3.00 25.24
C PHE A 335 2.84 1.64 25.29
N SER A 336 3.22 0.77 26.23
CA SER A 336 2.56 -0.52 26.49
C SER A 336 1.05 -0.40 26.78
N ASP A 337 0.61 0.73 27.30
CA ASP A 337 -0.79 0.94 27.63
C ASP A 337 -1.61 1.44 26.43
N HIS A 338 -0.94 1.86 25.36
CA HIS A 338 -1.51 2.52 24.22
C HIS A 338 -1.51 1.68 22.91
N VAL A 339 -0.91 0.49 22.92
CA VAL A 339 -0.68 -0.29 21.68
C VAL A 339 -1.35 -1.66 21.73
N LEU A 340 -1.88 -2.07 20.56
CA LEU A 340 -2.32 -3.44 20.26
C LEU A 340 -1.69 -3.87 18.94
N MET A 341 -1.34 -5.14 18.82
CA MET A 341 -0.78 -5.69 17.58
C MET A 341 -1.31 -7.08 17.30
N ALA A 342 -1.70 -7.30 16.05
CA ALA A 342 -2.09 -8.62 15.58
C ALA A 342 -1.42 -8.92 14.24
N ALA A 343 -1.36 -10.21 13.89
CA ALA A 343 -0.88 -10.65 12.60
C ALA A 343 -1.80 -11.71 11.99
N LEU A 344 -1.81 -11.72 10.66
CA LEU A 344 -2.32 -12.83 9.86
C LEU A 344 -1.14 -13.48 9.14
N PRO A 345 -0.78 -14.72 9.53
CA PRO A 345 0.39 -15.39 8.99
C PRO A 345 0.24 -15.81 7.54
N LYS A 346 1.32 -15.71 6.74
CA LYS A 346 1.49 -16.38 5.43
C LYS A 346 0.48 -16.00 4.35
N VAL A 347 0.04 -14.75 4.32
CA VAL A 347 -1.03 -14.32 3.38
C VAL A 347 -0.61 -14.41 1.91
N ILE A 348 0.58 -13.92 1.58
CA ILE A 348 1.08 -13.87 0.19
C ILE A 348 2.29 -14.79 -0.01
N ASN A 349 3.16 -14.85 0.97
CA ASN A 349 4.45 -15.52 0.91
C ASN A 349 4.68 -16.21 2.25
N PRO A 350 5.22 -17.45 2.28
CA PRO A 350 5.49 -18.16 3.52
C PRO A 350 6.44 -17.43 4.48
N ASN A 351 7.14 -16.39 4.02
CA ASN A 351 8.11 -15.64 4.82
C ASN A 351 7.54 -14.34 5.43
N TYR A 352 6.32 -13.94 5.06
CA TYR A 352 5.73 -12.68 5.50
C TYR A 352 4.37 -12.89 6.15
N ASP A 353 4.14 -12.13 7.20
CA ASP A 353 2.85 -11.95 7.84
C ASP A 353 2.27 -10.59 7.44
N LEU A 354 0.96 -10.48 7.43
CA LEU A 354 0.28 -9.20 7.45
C LEU A 354 0.16 -8.78 8.92
N VAL A 355 0.77 -7.66 9.26
CA VAL A 355 0.81 -7.15 10.65
C VAL A 355 -0.04 -5.90 10.77
N HIS A 356 -0.87 -5.84 11.78
CA HIS A 356 -1.68 -4.68 12.13
C HIS A 356 -1.19 -4.07 13.45
N ILE A 357 -0.83 -2.79 13.43
CA ILE A 357 -0.46 -1.99 14.58
C ILE A 357 -1.57 -0.97 14.84
N ILE A 358 -2.08 -0.93 16.06
CA ILE A 358 -3.08 0.04 16.52
C ILE A 358 -2.48 0.80 17.70
N VAL A 359 -2.37 2.13 17.60
CA VAL A 359 -1.89 3.00 18.68
C VAL A 359 -2.96 4.00 19.06
N SER A 360 -3.37 4.01 20.30
CA SER A 360 -4.40 4.88 20.84
C SER A 360 -3.81 6.13 21.50
N ARG A 361 -4.46 7.28 21.35
CA ARG A 361 -4.07 8.51 22.09
C ARG A 361 -4.32 8.40 23.59
N ARG A 362 -5.38 7.72 24.02
CA ARG A 362 -5.61 7.38 25.42
C ARG A 362 -5.17 5.97 25.75
N PRO A 363 -4.89 5.65 27.00
CA PRO A 363 -4.67 4.25 27.39
C PRO A 363 -5.83 3.34 26.98
N ILE A 364 -5.50 2.16 26.48
CA ILE A 364 -6.44 1.11 26.09
C ILE A 364 -6.90 0.42 27.37
N ASP A 365 -8.20 0.41 27.62
CA ASP A 365 -8.75 -0.18 28.82
C ASP A 365 -8.78 -1.74 28.79
N ALA A 366 -9.09 -2.33 29.93
CA ALA A 366 -9.11 -3.79 30.06
C ALA A 366 -10.18 -4.44 29.17
N ALA A 367 -11.33 -3.80 28.99
CA ALA A 367 -12.42 -4.33 28.16
C ALA A 367 -12.08 -4.28 26.66
N GLU A 368 -11.36 -3.25 26.22
CA GLU A 368 -10.84 -3.16 24.85
C GLU A 368 -9.78 -4.22 24.57
N ARG A 369 -8.87 -4.46 25.53
CA ARG A 369 -7.86 -5.52 25.44
C ARG A 369 -8.52 -6.91 25.38
N GLU A 370 -9.55 -7.14 26.18
CA GLU A 370 -10.29 -8.39 26.16
C GLU A 370 -10.99 -8.60 24.82
N ARG A 371 -11.70 -7.58 24.31
CA ARG A 371 -12.31 -7.64 22.97
C ARG A 371 -11.29 -7.88 21.87
N PHE A 372 -10.12 -7.27 21.96
CA PHE A 372 -9.02 -7.52 21.02
C PHE A 372 -8.61 -9.00 21.03
N LEU A 373 -8.34 -9.58 22.20
CA LEU A 373 -7.94 -10.97 22.34
C LEU A 373 -9.06 -11.95 21.95
N GLU A 374 -10.31 -11.61 22.20
CA GLU A 374 -11.47 -12.40 21.77
C GLU A 374 -11.62 -12.34 20.25
N THR A 375 -11.55 -11.16 19.66
CA THR A 375 -11.68 -10.95 18.22
C THR A 375 -10.55 -11.64 17.45
N THR A 376 -9.31 -11.52 17.89
CA THR A 376 -8.16 -12.21 17.27
C THR A 376 -8.35 -13.73 17.32
N ARG A 377 -8.77 -14.29 18.46
CA ARG A 377 -9.08 -15.73 18.57
C ARG A 377 -10.25 -16.16 17.68
N ARG A 378 -11.32 -15.39 17.64
CA ARG A 378 -12.51 -15.67 16.82
C ARG A 378 -12.19 -15.67 15.32
N LEU A 379 -11.34 -14.74 14.87
CA LEU A 379 -10.97 -14.59 13.46
C LEU A 379 -9.69 -15.35 13.07
N ASP A 380 -9.08 -16.08 14.00
CA ASP A 380 -7.84 -16.84 13.77
C ASP A 380 -6.67 -15.94 13.38
N PHE A 381 -6.59 -14.76 13.99
CA PHE A 381 -5.43 -13.88 13.94
C PHE A 381 -4.50 -14.17 15.12
N VAL A 382 -3.23 -13.91 14.94
CA VAL A 382 -2.22 -14.04 16.00
C VAL A 382 -2.11 -12.73 16.75
N ALA A 383 -2.40 -12.70 18.05
CA ALA A 383 -2.13 -11.55 18.88
C ALA A 383 -0.61 -11.45 19.16
N LEU A 384 0.03 -10.41 18.66
CA LEU A 384 1.45 -10.14 18.88
C LEU A 384 1.68 -9.34 20.15
N TYR A 385 0.76 -8.42 20.48
CA TYR A 385 0.76 -7.68 21.75
C TYR A 385 -0.64 -7.09 22.03
N PRO A 386 -1.19 -7.29 23.25
CA PRO A 386 -0.72 -8.27 24.25
C PRO A 386 -0.87 -9.71 23.71
N ASP A 387 0.00 -10.59 24.15
CA ASP A 387 0.07 -11.99 23.67
C ASP A 387 -0.99 -12.93 24.28
N GLY A 388 -1.90 -12.41 25.06
CA GLY A 388 -2.98 -13.17 25.71
C GLY A 388 -2.53 -14.08 26.85
N GLY A 389 -1.23 -14.32 27.03
CA GLY A 389 -0.68 -15.17 28.08
C GLY A 389 -0.21 -14.44 29.34
N GLY A 390 -0.18 -13.12 29.32
CA GLY A 390 0.21 -12.28 30.45
C GLY A 390 1.72 -12.29 30.78
N ARG A 391 2.51 -13.07 30.06
CA ARG A 391 3.97 -13.05 30.10
C ARG A 391 4.48 -12.67 28.70
N VAL A 392 5.27 -11.61 28.64
CA VAL A 392 5.97 -11.25 27.42
C VAL A 392 7.00 -12.33 27.12
N ASP A 393 6.83 -13.04 25.99
CA ASP A 393 7.85 -13.95 25.48
C ASP A 393 9.12 -13.12 25.18
N PRO A 394 10.27 -13.41 25.80
CA PRO A 394 11.53 -12.70 25.49
C PRO A 394 11.91 -12.74 24.01
N ALA A 395 11.47 -13.75 23.26
CA ALA A 395 11.67 -13.86 21.82
C ALA A 395 10.70 -12.98 21.02
N ASN A 396 9.61 -12.48 21.63
CA ASN A 396 8.66 -11.59 20.96
C ASN A 396 9.17 -10.15 20.99
N LEU A 397 9.92 -9.77 19.96
CA LEU A 397 10.50 -8.44 19.85
C LEU A 397 9.43 -7.33 19.79
N TYR A 398 8.25 -7.60 19.23
CA TYR A 398 7.13 -6.65 19.25
C TYR A 398 6.69 -6.31 20.65
N ALA A 399 6.49 -7.33 21.49
CA ALA A 399 6.12 -7.14 22.89
C ALA A 399 7.24 -6.44 23.66
N ARG A 400 8.50 -6.74 23.38
CA ARG A 400 9.64 -6.07 24.01
C ARG A 400 9.74 -4.59 23.64
N ILE A 401 9.59 -4.24 22.35
CA ILE A 401 9.54 -2.82 21.94
C ILE A 401 8.38 -2.09 22.65
N ALA A 402 7.25 -2.77 22.87
CA ALA A 402 6.12 -2.16 23.57
C ALA A 402 6.37 -1.94 25.07
N THR A 403 7.09 -2.84 25.74
CA THR A 403 7.14 -2.92 27.22
C THR A 403 8.47 -2.52 27.85
N ASP A 404 9.61 -2.73 27.17
CA ASP A 404 10.93 -2.43 27.73
C ASP A 404 11.06 -0.92 27.99
N ARG A 405 11.59 -0.57 29.16
CA ARG A 405 11.75 0.83 29.57
C ARG A 405 12.89 1.55 28.86
N ASP A 406 13.88 0.80 28.39
CA ASP A 406 15.12 1.31 27.81
C ASP A 406 15.30 0.76 26.39
N LEU A 407 14.83 1.53 25.39
CA LEU A 407 15.02 1.18 23.97
C LEU A 407 16.50 1.14 23.56
N PRO A 408 17.40 2.05 24.01
CA PRO A 408 18.82 1.93 23.76
C PRO A 408 19.42 0.63 24.28
N ALA A 409 19.06 0.18 25.48
CA ALA A 409 19.51 -1.11 26.01
C ALA A 409 19.00 -2.28 25.14
N LEU A 410 17.72 -2.25 24.72
CA LEU A 410 17.16 -3.23 23.79
C LEU A 410 17.91 -3.21 22.45
N ALA A 411 18.25 -2.02 21.92
CA ALA A 411 19.02 -1.90 20.69
C ALA A 411 20.42 -2.53 20.81
N ALA A 412 21.05 -2.42 21.97
CA ALA A 412 22.35 -3.02 22.24
C ALA A 412 22.30 -4.56 22.31
N GLU A 413 21.16 -5.13 22.70
CA GLU A 413 20.94 -6.59 22.67
C GLU A 413 20.76 -7.13 21.24
N VAL A 414 20.33 -6.29 20.29
CA VAL A 414 20.05 -6.67 18.89
C VAL A 414 20.83 -5.79 17.88
N PRO A 415 22.16 -5.69 18.01
CA PRO A 415 22.97 -4.72 17.27
C PRO A 415 22.86 -4.93 15.75
N PHE A 416 22.68 -6.17 15.29
CA PHE A 416 22.50 -6.50 13.90
C PHE A 416 21.20 -5.93 13.32
N LEU A 417 20.08 -6.08 14.05
CA LEU A 417 18.79 -5.50 13.64
C LEU A 417 18.83 -3.97 13.71
N ALA A 418 19.47 -3.41 14.71
CA ALA A 418 19.61 -1.98 14.89
C ALA A 418 20.45 -1.34 13.76
N ALA A 419 21.62 -1.92 13.45
CA ALA A 419 22.55 -1.34 12.47
C ALA A 419 22.16 -1.63 11.02
N LYS A 420 21.79 -2.88 10.71
CA LYS A 420 21.54 -3.31 9.31
C LYS A 420 20.17 -2.92 8.80
N TYR A 421 19.17 -2.93 9.68
CA TYR A 421 17.76 -2.72 9.30
C TYR A 421 17.20 -1.38 9.77
N GLY A 422 18.02 -0.55 10.41
CA GLY A 422 17.56 0.75 10.94
C GLY A 422 16.34 0.59 11.84
N LEU A 423 16.34 -0.46 12.70
CA LEU A 423 15.22 -0.76 13.61
C LEU A 423 14.94 0.41 14.55
N PHE A 424 16.01 1.08 14.97
CA PHE A 424 15.93 2.29 15.77
C PHE A 424 16.34 3.46 14.88
N PRO A 425 15.41 4.37 14.53
CA PRO A 425 15.75 5.56 13.77
C PRO A 425 16.85 6.33 14.52
N GLN A 426 17.96 6.56 13.83
CA GLN A 426 19.01 7.42 14.40
C GLN A 426 18.50 8.86 14.34
N TYR A 427 18.64 9.58 15.43
CA TYR A 427 18.28 10.98 15.61
C TYR A 427 19.14 11.89 14.76
#